data_aa0d897d2628c8dcb4c96c4eca5c853b
#
_entry.id   aa0d897d2628c8dcb4c96c4eca5c853b
#
_cell.length_a   1.000
_cell.length_b   1.000
_cell.length_c   1.000
_cell.angle_alpha   90.00
_cell.angle_beta   90.00
_cell.angle_gamma   90.00
#
_symmetry.space_group_name_H-M   'P 1'
#
loop_
_entity.id
_entity.type
_entity.pdbx_description
1 polymer ?
#
loop_
_entity_poly.entity_id
_entity_poly.type
_entity_poly.pdbx_seq_one_letter_code
_entity_poly.pdbx_strand_id
1 'polypeptide(L)'
;IGEIYQDLARVGPIDGILYHDDAVFNDFEDASPAALKAYAAQGLPDTIAALRADPAVMQRWTRFKSRYLIDFTHELTAKVRAIRGPQVLTARNIFAEPMLNPGSETWFAQNLDDFLQAYDWTAPMAMPLMEGQEVKTSNAWLEKLIATVKTRPGAMQKTIFELQAKDWRTQAAPDISAEQLAEWMGVLKRQGVTSFGYYPDNFLENSPDLKTIRPALSNQWNP
;
A
#
# COMPACT_ATOMS: atom_id res chain seq x y z
N ILE A 1 17.40 -9.76 -7.37
CA ILE A 1 16.65 -9.06 -6.30
C ILE A 1 16.80 -9.82 -4.98
N GLY A 2 16.52 -11.13 -4.91
CA GLY A 2 16.59 -11.91 -3.66
C GLY A 2 17.95 -11.85 -2.94
N GLU A 3 19.05 -11.78 -3.65
CA GLU A 3 20.40 -11.62 -3.07
C GLU A 3 20.57 -10.26 -2.37
N ILE A 4 19.99 -9.18 -2.94
CA ILE A 4 20.02 -7.85 -2.31
C ILE A 4 19.31 -7.89 -0.95
N TYR A 5 18.15 -8.55 -0.87
CA TYR A 5 17.44 -8.72 0.41
C TYR A 5 18.24 -9.55 1.42
N GLN A 6 18.96 -10.59 0.97
CA GLN A 6 19.83 -11.37 1.83
C GLN A 6 21.01 -10.53 2.34
N ASP A 7 21.64 -9.72 1.48
CA ASP A 7 22.76 -8.86 1.87
C ASP A 7 22.31 -7.80 2.88
N LEU A 8 21.16 -7.15 2.62
CA LEU A 8 20.56 -6.24 3.59
C LEU A 8 20.32 -6.92 4.94
N ALA A 9 19.78 -8.14 4.93
CA ALA A 9 19.55 -8.92 6.13
C ALA A 9 20.84 -9.27 6.89
N ARG A 10 21.98 -9.38 6.23
CA ARG A 10 23.29 -9.67 6.87
C ARG A 10 23.90 -8.44 7.52
N VAL A 11 23.74 -7.25 6.91
CA VAL A 11 24.49 -6.05 7.34
C VAL A 11 23.82 -5.25 8.46
N GLY A 12 22.53 -5.43 8.73
CA GLY A 12 21.84 -4.67 9.77
C GLY A 12 20.67 -5.43 10.42
N PRO A 13 20.29 -5.07 11.65
CA PRO A 13 19.08 -5.60 12.26
C PRO A 13 17.86 -5.16 11.43
N ILE A 14 16.98 -6.11 11.14
CA ILE A 14 15.72 -5.88 10.40
C ILE A 14 14.61 -6.54 11.21
N ASP A 15 13.66 -5.75 11.68
CA ASP A 15 12.49 -6.22 12.40
C ASP A 15 11.29 -6.48 11.47
N GLY A 16 11.28 -5.83 10.29
CA GLY A 16 10.24 -6.00 9.30
C GLY A 16 10.62 -5.47 7.92
N ILE A 17 9.79 -5.77 6.94
CA ILE A 17 9.92 -5.33 5.56
C ILE A 17 8.61 -4.67 5.15
N LEU A 18 8.69 -3.42 4.70
CA LEU A 18 7.59 -2.76 3.99
C LEU A 18 7.83 -2.90 2.48
N TYR A 19 6.93 -3.61 1.81
CA TYR A 19 6.85 -3.65 0.36
C TYR A 19 6.06 -2.43 -0.11
N HIS A 20 6.72 -1.55 -0.82
CA HIS A 20 6.14 -0.32 -1.33
C HIS A 20 5.10 -0.59 -2.45
N ASP A 21 4.41 0.44 -2.90
CA ASP A 21 3.31 0.37 -3.86
C ASP A 21 3.74 0.09 -5.31
N ASP A 22 5.01 0.23 -5.65
CA ASP A 22 5.54 0.13 -7.03
C ASP A 22 5.30 -1.22 -7.72
N ALA A 23 5.05 -2.30 -6.99
CA ALA A 23 4.77 -3.61 -7.57
C ALA A 23 3.29 -3.70 -7.98
N VAL A 24 2.99 -3.19 -9.14
CA VAL A 24 1.67 -3.20 -9.79
C VAL A 24 1.74 -3.82 -11.18
N PHE A 25 0.62 -4.33 -11.67
CA PHE A 25 0.41 -4.71 -13.06
C PHE A 25 -0.93 -4.18 -13.54
N ASN A 26 -0.93 -3.46 -14.65
CA ASN A 26 -2.16 -3.03 -15.30
C ASN A 26 -2.72 -4.13 -16.24
N ASP A 27 -3.78 -3.81 -16.96
CA ASP A 27 -4.48 -4.74 -17.85
C ASP A 27 -3.80 -4.95 -19.22
N PHE A 28 -2.57 -4.48 -19.38
CA PHE A 28 -1.69 -4.76 -20.52
C PHE A 28 -0.38 -5.46 -20.09
N GLU A 29 -0.17 -5.67 -18.81
CA GLU A 29 1.07 -6.20 -18.23
C GLU A 29 0.82 -7.50 -17.44
N ASP A 30 1.82 -8.38 -17.39
CA ASP A 30 3.08 -8.38 -18.11
C ASP A 30 2.89 -9.05 -19.48
N ALA A 31 3.50 -8.50 -20.54
CA ALA A 31 3.45 -9.02 -21.90
C ALA A 31 4.76 -9.71 -22.34
N SER A 32 5.69 -9.94 -21.41
CA SER A 32 6.93 -10.64 -21.70
C SER A 32 6.67 -12.11 -22.09
N PRO A 33 7.52 -12.73 -22.92
CA PRO A 33 7.39 -14.15 -23.26
C PRO A 33 7.35 -15.06 -22.04
N ALA A 34 8.06 -14.70 -20.96
CA ALA A 34 8.06 -15.45 -19.71
C ALA A 34 6.71 -15.38 -18.99
N ALA A 35 6.11 -14.20 -18.93
CA ALA A 35 4.80 -14.01 -18.33
C ALA A 35 3.69 -14.72 -19.14
N LEU A 36 3.67 -14.57 -20.45
CA LEU A 36 2.70 -15.27 -21.31
C LEU A 36 2.78 -16.79 -21.17
N LYS A 37 3.99 -17.32 -21.06
CA LYS A 37 4.20 -18.76 -20.77
C LYS A 37 3.65 -19.14 -19.38
N ALA A 38 3.83 -18.31 -18.38
CA ALA A 38 3.29 -18.54 -17.05
C ALA A 38 1.75 -18.52 -17.06
N TYR A 39 1.14 -17.60 -17.81
CA TYR A 39 -0.32 -17.55 -17.98
C TYR A 39 -0.85 -18.82 -18.65
N ALA A 40 -0.22 -19.25 -19.76
CA ALA A 40 -0.59 -20.48 -20.45
C ALA A 40 -0.49 -21.73 -19.54
N ALA A 41 0.50 -21.79 -18.67
CA ALA A 41 0.63 -22.85 -17.67
C ALA A 41 -0.51 -22.90 -16.66
N GLN A 42 -1.26 -21.80 -16.50
CA GLN A 42 -2.45 -21.71 -15.66
C GLN A 42 -3.77 -21.87 -16.45
N GLY A 43 -3.67 -22.29 -17.70
CA GLY A 43 -4.83 -22.43 -18.59
C GLY A 43 -5.47 -21.09 -18.98
N LEU A 44 -4.69 -20.02 -18.97
CA LEU A 44 -5.04 -18.71 -19.50
C LEU A 44 -4.52 -18.57 -20.93
N PRO A 45 -5.12 -17.69 -21.76
CA PRO A 45 -4.57 -17.36 -23.07
C PRO A 45 -3.13 -16.83 -22.99
N ASP A 46 -2.38 -17.03 -24.06
CA ASP A 46 -0.96 -16.64 -24.19
C ASP A 46 -0.75 -15.32 -24.96
N THR A 47 -1.82 -14.54 -25.14
CA THR A 47 -1.76 -13.20 -25.74
C THR A 47 -2.58 -12.20 -24.94
N ILE A 48 -2.08 -10.97 -24.84
CA ILE A 48 -2.79 -9.89 -24.13
C ILE A 48 -4.18 -9.62 -24.74
N ALA A 49 -4.29 -9.66 -26.06
CA ALA A 49 -5.56 -9.46 -26.74
C ALA A 49 -6.61 -10.51 -26.31
N ALA A 50 -6.24 -11.79 -26.25
CA ALA A 50 -7.13 -12.86 -25.84
C ALA A 50 -7.45 -12.82 -24.33
N LEU A 51 -6.48 -12.44 -23.48
CA LEU A 51 -6.68 -12.24 -22.04
C LEU A 51 -7.70 -11.13 -21.74
N ARG A 52 -7.77 -10.09 -22.58
CA ARG A 52 -8.67 -8.94 -22.44
C ARG A 52 -10.01 -9.09 -23.18
N ALA A 53 -10.13 -10.06 -24.06
CA ALA A 53 -11.34 -10.22 -24.90
C ALA A 53 -12.58 -10.72 -24.13
N ASP A 54 -12.37 -11.47 -23.05
CA ASP A 54 -13.45 -12.04 -22.24
C ASP A 54 -13.36 -11.57 -20.79
N PRO A 55 -14.42 -10.98 -20.20
CA PRO A 55 -14.40 -10.48 -18.83
C PRO A 55 -14.07 -11.55 -17.78
N ALA A 56 -14.50 -12.80 -17.95
CA ALA A 56 -14.20 -13.88 -17.00
C ALA A 56 -12.73 -14.29 -17.08
N VAL A 57 -12.15 -14.34 -18.29
CA VAL A 57 -10.71 -14.55 -18.48
C VAL A 57 -9.91 -13.41 -17.88
N MET A 58 -10.32 -12.18 -18.13
CA MET A 58 -9.71 -10.98 -17.58
C MET A 58 -9.68 -11.00 -16.04
N GLN A 59 -10.78 -11.37 -15.41
CA GLN A 59 -10.85 -11.50 -13.95
C GLN A 59 -9.89 -12.58 -13.43
N ARG A 60 -9.85 -13.75 -14.05
CA ARG A 60 -8.92 -14.84 -13.68
C ARG A 60 -7.46 -14.39 -13.82
N TRP A 61 -7.13 -13.70 -14.90
CA TRP A 61 -5.79 -13.17 -15.14
C TRP A 61 -5.42 -12.10 -14.11
N THR A 62 -6.32 -11.16 -13.80
CA THR A 62 -6.14 -10.15 -12.74
C THR A 62 -5.83 -10.83 -11.39
N ARG A 63 -6.66 -11.80 -10.98
CA ARG A 63 -6.44 -12.55 -9.73
C ARG A 63 -5.12 -13.33 -9.73
N PHE A 64 -4.72 -13.88 -10.87
CA PHE A 64 -3.42 -14.53 -11.00
C PHE A 64 -2.28 -13.52 -10.75
N LYS A 65 -2.32 -12.35 -11.37
CA LYS A 65 -1.28 -11.31 -11.20
C LYS A 65 -1.19 -10.82 -9.76
N SER A 66 -2.32 -10.54 -9.11
CA SER A 66 -2.36 -10.12 -7.71
C SER A 66 -1.67 -11.14 -6.80
N ARG A 67 -1.97 -12.42 -6.97
CA ARG A 67 -1.35 -13.50 -6.19
C ARG A 67 0.12 -13.69 -6.53
N TYR A 68 0.48 -13.58 -7.80
CA TYR A 68 1.87 -13.70 -8.22
C TYR A 68 2.78 -12.66 -7.56
N LEU A 69 2.31 -11.42 -7.44
CA LEU A 69 3.05 -10.37 -6.73
C LEU A 69 3.15 -10.64 -5.22
N ILE A 70 2.12 -11.21 -4.61
CA ILE A 70 2.17 -11.64 -3.20
C ILE A 70 3.20 -12.76 -3.03
N ASP A 71 3.15 -13.79 -3.86
CA ASP A 71 4.07 -14.93 -3.80
C ASP A 71 5.52 -14.46 -3.98
N PHE A 72 5.76 -13.53 -4.90
CA PHE A 72 7.08 -12.92 -5.09
C PHE A 72 7.59 -12.23 -3.82
N THR A 73 6.76 -11.44 -3.15
CA THR A 73 7.16 -10.79 -1.88
C THR A 73 7.37 -11.80 -0.76
N HIS A 74 6.61 -12.88 -0.74
CA HIS A 74 6.81 -13.98 0.21
C HIS A 74 8.14 -14.71 -0.02
N GLU A 75 8.56 -14.92 -1.27
CA GLU A 75 9.89 -15.46 -1.57
C GLU A 75 11.01 -14.54 -1.06
N LEU A 76 10.88 -13.23 -1.23
CA LEU A 76 11.84 -12.25 -0.69
C LEU A 76 11.85 -12.27 0.85
N THR A 77 10.68 -12.30 1.48
CA THR A 77 10.54 -12.45 2.93
C THR A 77 11.21 -13.72 3.44
N ALA A 78 11.00 -14.84 2.77
CA ALA A 78 11.61 -16.12 3.16
C ALA A 78 13.15 -16.06 3.16
N LYS A 79 13.74 -15.34 2.19
CA LYS A 79 15.20 -15.13 2.13
C LYS A 79 15.70 -14.30 3.31
N VAL A 80 14.97 -13.29 3.74
CA VAL A 80 15.31 -12.47 4.91
C VAL A 80 15.10 -13.28 6.19
N ARG A 81 13.98 -13.98 6.33
CA ARG A 81 13.68 -14.83 7.48
C ARG A 81 14.68 -15.98 7.68
N ALA A 82 15.26 -16.49 6.60
CA ALA A 82 16.34 -17.49 6.68
C ALA A 82 17.61 -16.96 7.40
N ILE A 83 17.81 -15.65 7.44
CA ILE A 83 18.97 -15.00 8.09
C ILE A 83 18.57 -14.41 9.45
N ARG A 84 17.41 -13.76 9.55
CA ARG A 84 16.98 -12.99 10.72
C ARG A 84 16.00 -13.73 11.63
N GLY A 85 15.44 -14.83 11.17
CA GLY A 85 14.45 -15.62 11.91
C GLY A 85 13.00 -15.29 11.52
N PRO A 86 12.06 -16.12 11.98
CA PRO A 86 10.64 -16.07 11.57
C PRO A 86 9.89 -14.84 12.09
N GLN A 87 10.44 -14.12 13.07
CA GLN A 87 9.83 -12.95 13.70
C GLN A 87 9.83 -11.69 12.81
N VAL A 88 10.53 -11.69 11.68
CA VAL A 88 10.52 -10.56 10.73
C VAL A 88 9.11 -10.32 10.24
N LEU A 89 8.56 -9.15 10.53
CA LEU A 89 7.22 -8.75 10.13
C LEU A 89 7.18 -8.28 8.68
N THR A 90 6.00 -8.30 8.11
CA THR A 90 5.77 -7.84 6.73
C THR A 90 4.67 -6.80 6.69
N ALA A 91 4.87 -5.76 5.89
CA ALA A 91 3.87 -4.78 5.54
C ALA A 91 3.81 -4.58 4.03
N ARG A 92 2.65 -4.21 3.50
CA ARG A 92 2.48 -3.89 2.09
C ARG A 92 1.63 -2.64 1.92
N ASN A 93 2.11 -1.68 1.10
CA ASN A 93 1.29 -0.56 0.65
C ASN A 93 0.20 -1.04 -0.31
N ILE A 94 -0.97 -0.42 -0.21
CA ILE A 94 -2.09 -0.59 -1.14
C ILE A 94 -2.62 0.76 -1.56
N PHE A 95 -2.83 0.97 -2.85
CA PHE A 95 -3.52 2.15 -3.36
C PHE A 95 -4.97 2.20 -2.83
N ALA A 96 -5.48 3.42 -2.63
CA ALA A 96 -6.85 3.58 -2.15
C ALA A 96 -7.89 3.14 -3.20
N GLU A 97 -7.59 3.32 -4.48
CA GLU A 97 -8.52 2.99 -5.56
C GLU A 97 -8.94 1.51 -5.57
N PRO A 98 -8.05 0.48 -5.50
CA PRO A 98 -8.50 -0.91 -5.40
C PRO A 98 -9.27 -1.25 -4.11
N MET A 99 -9.16 -0.42 -3.08
CA MET A 99 -9.95 -0.58 -1.86
C MET A 99 -11.37 -0.02 -2.00
N LEU A 100 -11.50 1.15 -2.62
CA LEU A 100 -12.76 1.88 -2.81
C LEU A 100 -13.55 1.37 -4.00
N ASN A 101 -12.86 0.86 -5.02
CA ASN A 101 -13.40 0.29 -6.24
C ASN A 101 -12.69 -1.04 -6.54
N PRO A 102 -13.18 -2.17 -6.00
CA PRO A 102 -12.54 -3.48 -6.18
C PRO A 102 -12.34 -3.92 -7.64
N GLY A 103 -13.14 -3.37 -8.57
CA GLY A 103 -12.96 -3.63 -10.01
C GLY A 103 -11.64 -3.08 -10.57
N SER A 104 -11.05 -2.08 -9.92
CA SER A 104 -9.77 -1.50 -10.31
C SER A 104 -8.56 -2.40 -9.99
N GLU A 105 -8.76 -3.54 -9.31
CA GLU A 105 -7.73 -4.59 -9.19
C GLU A 105 -7.11 -4.92 -10.54
N THR A 106 -7.89 -4.82 -11.62
CA THR A 106 -7.46 -4.99 -13.00
C THR A 106 -6.28 -4.10 -13.39
N TRP A 107 -6.19 -2.89 -12.82
CA TRP A 107 -5.17 -1.89 -13.15
C TRP A 107 -4.02 -1.83 -12.17
N PHE A 108 -4.16 -2.45 -11.00
CA PHE A 108 -3.18 -2.38 -9.93
C PHE A 108 -2.60 -3.75 -9.55
N ALA A 109 -3.30 -4.84 -9.83
CA ALA A 109 -3.00 -6.17 -9.30
C ALA A 109 -2.85 -6.15 -7.77
N GLN A 110 -3.71 -5.39 -7.09
CA GLN A 110 -3.78 -5.25 -5.65
C GLN A 110 -5.19 -5.54 -5.15
N ASN A 111 -5.28 -6.29 -4.05
CA ASN A 111 -6.55 -6.68 -3.44
C ASN A 111 -6.46 -6.60 -1.92
N LEU A 112 -7.36 -5.85 -1.29
CA LEU A 112 -7.32 -5.61 0.16
C LEU A 112 -7.46 -6.92 0.95
N ASP A 113 -8.38 -7.79 0.58
CA ASP A 113 -8.65 -9.01 1.33
C ASP A 113 -7.47 -9.99 1.26
N ASP A 114 -6.81 -10.09 0.09
CA ASP A 114 -5.59 -10.87 -0.07
C ASP A 114 -4.43 -10.28 0.75
N PHE A 115 -4.27 -8.95 0.78
CA PHE A 115 -3.19 -8.32 1.53
C PHE A 115 -3.39 -8.49 3.05
N LEU A 116 -4.61 -8.34 3.55
CA LEU A 116 -4.92 -8.60 4.95
C LEU A 116 -4.64 -10.06 5.39
N GLN A 117 -4.69 -11.00 4.46
CA GLN A 117 -4.35 -12.40 4.71
C GLN A 117 -2.84 -12.65 4.60
N ALA A 118 -2.19 -12.03 3.62
CA ALA A 118 -0.82 -12.34 3.22
C ALA A 118 0.24 -11.67 4.11
N TYR A 119 -0.04 -10.46 4.63
CA TYR A 119 0.93 -9.66 5.38
C TYR A 119 0.51 -9.48 6.83
N ASP A 120 1.49 -9.19 7.69
CA ASP A 120 1.24 -8.82 9.09
C ASP A 120 0.52 -7.47 9.15
N TRP A 121 0.87 -6.55 8.23
CA TRP A 121 0.29 -5.22 8.10
C TRP A 121 -0.04 -4.88 6.65
N THR A 122 -1.19 -4.23 6.44
CA THR A 122 -1.55 -3.58 5.17
C THR A 122 -1.53 -2.08 5.36
N ALA A 123 -0.84 -1.35 4.48
CA ALA A 123 -0.67 0.10 4.58
C ALA A 123 -1.42 0.83 3.47
N PRO A 124 -2.71 1.20 3.68
CA PRO A 124 -3.44 2.02 2.73
C PRO A 124 -2.80 3.37 2.53
N MET A 125 -2.57 3.75 1.28
CA MET A 125 -2.16 5.09 0.90
C MET A 125 -3.35 6.04 1.06
N ALA A 126 -3.53 6.55 2.28
CA ALA A 126 -4.60 7.47 2.66
C ALA A 126 -4.25 8.90 2.22
N MET A 127 -4.09 9.08 0.91
CA MET A 127 -3.50 10.26 0.26
C MET A 127 -4.56 10.99 -0.59
N PRO A 128 -5.50 11.73 0.03
CA PRO A 128 -6.68 12.24 -0.65
C PRO A 128 -6.37 13.14 -1.85
N LEU A 129 -5.34 14.00 -1.77
CA LEU A 129 -5.01 14.89 -2.89
C LEU A 129 -4.43 14.10 -4.08
N MET A 130 -3.63 13.07 -3.82
CA MET A 130 -3.12 12.18 -4.85
C MET A 130 -4.28 11.45 -5.59
N GLU A 131 -5.36 11.16 -4.87
CA GLU A 131 -6.60 10.56 -5.40
C GLU A 131 -7.57 11.61 -5.97
N GLY A 132 -7.08 12.81 -6.29
CA GLY A 132 -7.85 13.87 -6.95
C GLY A 132 -8.87 14.58 -6.07
N GLN A 133 -8.83 14.38 -4.74
CA GLN A 133 -9.72 15.08 -3.84
C GLN A 133 -9.26 16.53 -3.61
N GLU A 134 -10.21 17.42 -3.38
CA GLU A 134 -9.93 18.75 -2.85
C GLU A 134 -9.75 18.69 -1.33
N VAL A 135 -9.01 19.64 -0.75
CA VAL A 135 -8.83 19.72 0.70
C VAL A 135 -10.18 19.69 1.44
N LYS A 136 -11.18 20.40 0.93
CA LYS A 136 -12.53 20.46 1.54
C LYS A 136 -13.30 19.13 1.53
N THR A 137 -12.94 18.19 0.64
CA THR A 137 -13.59 16.87 0.55
C THR A 137 -12.73 15.76 1.13
N SER A 138 -11.48 16.05 1.49
CA SER A 138 -10.49 15.07 1.94
C SER A 138 -10.91 14.31 3.19
N ASN A 139 -11.54 14.98 4.15
CA ASN A 139 -12.00 14.37 5.40
C ASN A 139 -13.07 13.30 5.14
N ALA A 140 -14.08 13.61 4.33
CA ALA A 140 -15.13 12.65 3.97
C ALA A 140 -14.58 11.48 3.15
N TRP A 141 -13.58 11.72 2.30
CA TRP A 141 -12.91 10.67 1.55
C TRP A 141 -12.11 9.73 2.48
N LEU A 142 -11.36 10.27 3.46
CA LEU A 142 -10.67 9.47 4.47
C LEU A 142 -11.65 8.61 5.28
N GLU A 143 -12.78 9.18 5.70
CA GLU A 143 -13.82 8.43 6.41
C GLU A 143 -14.37 7.26 5.57
N LYS A 144 -14.57 7.46 4.27
CA LYS A 144 -14.99 6.41 3.35
C LYS A 144 -13.93 5.30 3.24
N LEU A 145 -12.64 5.67 3.13
CA LEU A 145 -11.54 4.71 3.07
C LEU A 145 -11.47 3.87 4.36
N ILE A 146 -11.57 4.51 5.52
CA ILE A 146 -11.59 3.84 6.83
C ILE A 146 -12.81 2.91 6.96
N ALA A 147 -13.98 3.38 6.53
CA ALA A 147 -15.21 2.58 6.56
C ALA A 147 -15.05 1.30 5.73
N THR A 148 -14.35 1.36 4.59
CA THR A 148 -14.04 0.19 3.75
C THR A 148 -13.21 -0.85 4.52
N VAL A 149 -12.21 -0.42 5.30
CA VAL A 149 -11.42 -1.34 6.15
C VAL A 149 -12.28 -1.93 7.26
N LYS A 150 -13.11 -1.11 7.91
CA LYS A 150 -14.00 -1.54 9.01
C LYS A 150 -15.00 -2.63 8.63
N THR A 151 -15.34 -2.78 7.34
CA THR A 151 -16.21 -3.87 6.88
C THR A 151 -15.57 -5.26 7.01
N ARG A 152 -14.26 -5.35 7.22
CA ARG A 152 -13.52 -6.60 7.37
C ARG A 152 -13.19 -6.84 8.84
N PRO A 153 -13.69 -7.93 9.45
CA PRO A 153 -13.40 -8.23 10.86
C PRO A 153 -11.89 -8.31 11.13
N GLY A 154 -11.42 -7.60 12.15
CA GLY A 154 -10.00 -7.59 12.53
C GLY A 154 -9.07 -6.77 11.64
N ALA A 155 -9.55 -6.19 10.53
CA ALA A 155 -8.68 -5.48 9.58
C ALA A 155 -8.06 -4.21 10.18
N MET A 156 -8.78 -3.49 11.02
CA MET A 156 -8.29 -2.26 11.66
C MET A 156 -7.01 -2.48 12.49
N GLN A 157 -6.86 -3.67 13.10
CA GLN A 157 -5.68 -4.04 13.90
C GLN A 157 -4.49 -4.43 13.03
N LYS A 158 -4.71 -4.65 11.74
CA LYS A 158 -3.68 -5.02 10.75
C LYS A 158 -3.45 -3.92 9.71
N THR A 159 -3.92 -2.72 9.96
CA THR A 159 -3.86 -1.63 8.98
C THR A 159 -3.12 -0.43 9.55
N ILE A 160 -2.16 0.09 8.76
CA ILE A 160 -1.42 1.33 9.04
C ILE A 160 -1.78 2.33 7.95
N PHE A 161 -2.54 3.38 8.27
CA PHE A 161 -2.91 4.40 7.29
C PHE A 161 -1.75 5.36 7.04
N GLU A 162 -1.34 5.50 5.79
CA GLU A 162 -0.25 6.36 5.36
C GLU A 162 -0.79 7.65 4.72
N LEU A 163 -0.64 8.77 5.42
CA LEU A 163 -1.05 10.07 4.94
C LEU A 163 0.03 10.70 4.04
N GLN A 164 -0.38 11.57 3.11
CA GLN A 164 0.57 12.33 2.30
C GLN A 164 1.02 13.61 3.02
N ALA A 165 2.31 13.89 3.02
CA ALA A 165 2.89 15.16 3.46
C ALA A 165 3.27 16.09 2.29
N LYS A 166 3.06 15.65 1.04
CA LYS A 166 3.27 16.43 -0.18
C LYS A 166 2.06 16.35 -1.10
N ASP A 167 1.86 17.43 -1.87
CA ASP A 167 0.87 17.46 -2.95
C ASP A 167 1.54 17.18 -4.29
N TRP A 168 1.51 15.92 -4.73
CA TRP A 168 2.13 15.50 -6.00
C TRP A 168 1.30 15.79 -7.25
N ARG A 169 0.16 16.50 -7.13
CA ARG A 169 -0.66 16.87 -8.31
C ARG A 169 0.04 17.86 -9.24
N THR A 170 1.07 18.52 -8.75
CA THR A 170 1.93 19.40 -9.55
C THR A 170 3.39 18.96 -9.51
N GLN A 171 4.17 19.31 -10.53
CA GLN A 171 5.59 18.99 -10.55
C GLN A 171 6.38 19.61 -9.39
N ALA A 172 5.93 20.74 -8.85
CA ALA A 172 6.56 21.39 -7.70
C ALA A 172 6.40 20.58 -6.40
N ALA A 173 5.42 19.70 -6.35
CA ALA A 173 5.09 18.84 -5.19
C ALA A 173 5.19 19.60 -3.85
N PRO A 174 4.40 20.69 -3.64
CA PRO A 174 4.49 21.49 -2.42
C PRO A 174 4.15 20.67 -1.20
N ASP A 175 4.72 21.05 -0.06
CA ASP A 175 4.42 20.43 1.22
C ASP A 175 2.95 20.69 1.62
N ILE A 176 2.32 19.68 2.18
CA ILE A 176 1.05 19.83 2.88
C ILE A 176 1.33 20.53 4.21
N SER A 177 0.52 21.54 4.56
CA SER A 177 0.73 22.22 5.83
C SER A 177 0.60 21.26 7.02
N ALA A 178 1.39 21.49 8.06
CA ALA A 178 1.37 20.65 9.26
C ALA A 178 -0.01 20.64 9.92
N GLU A 179 -0.75 21.75 9.85
CA GLU A 179 -2.12 21.87 10.37
C GLU A 179 -3.10 20.99 9.59
N GLN A 180 -3.00 20.97 8.25
CA GLN A 180 -3.84 20.12 7.42
C GLN A 180 -3.53 18.64 7.66
N LEU A 181 -2.26 18.29 7.79
CA LEU A 181 -1.85 16.91 8.10
C LEU A 181 -2.34 16.50 9.50
N ALA A 182 -2.22 17.39 10.49
CA ALA A 182 -2.74 17.18 11.84
C ALA A 182 -4.27 17.01 11.86
N GLU A 183 -4.99 17.75 11.01
CA GLU A 183 -6.45 17.61 10.85
C GLU A 183 -6.80 16.21 10.33
N TRP A 184 -6.11 15.73 9.29
CA TRP A 184 -6.31 14.36 8.77
C TRP A 184 -6.01 13.30 9.83
N MET A 185 -4.93 13.44 10.60
CA MET A 185 -4.64 12.56 11.74
C MET A 185 -5.78 12.58 12.77
N GLY A 186 -6.38 13.76 13.00
CA GLY A 186 -7.57 13.91 13.85
C GLY A 186 -8.78 13.14 13.30
N VAL A 187 -8.99 13.11 11.98
CA VAL A 187 -10.03 12.28 11.34
C VAL A 187 -9.77 10.81 11.62
N LEU A 188 -8.54 10.34 11.38
CA LEU A 188 -8.17 8.94 11.63
C LEU A 188 -8.45 8.54 13.08
N LYS A 189 -8.02 9.33 14.05
CA LYS A 189 -8.24 9.08 15.48
C LYS A 189 -9.72 9.04 15.85
N ARG A 190 -10.52 10.01 15.39
CA ARG A 190 -11.99 10.03 15.64
C ARG A 190 -12.68 8.82 15.08
N GLN A 191 -12.16 8.25 14.01
CA GLN A 191 -12.64 7.00 13.40
C GLN A 191 -12.08 5.73 14.05
N GLY A 192 -11.30 5.84 15.14
CA GLY A 192 -10.76 4.72 15.90
C GLY A 192 -9.54 4.05 15.24
N VAL A 193 -8.87 4.74 14.32
CA VAL A 193 -7.58 4.29 13.78
C VAL A 193 -6.50 4.48 14.84
N THR A 194 -5.75 3.42 15.12
CA THR A 194 -4.66 3.42 16.11
C THR A 194 -3.28 3.42 15.49
N SER A 195 -3.15 3.01 14.22
CA SER A 195 -1.87 2.90 13.52
C SER A 195 -1.91 3.72 12.24
N PHE A 196 -1.12 4.78 12.20
CA PHE A 196 -0.99 5.66 11.05
C PHE A 196 0.33 6.41 11.07
N GLY A 197 0.73 6.90 9.92
CA GLY A 197 1.91 7.72 9.72
C GLY A 197 1.73 8.65 8.53
N TYR A 198 2.80 9.25 8.07
CA TYR A 198 2.81 10.10 6.88
C TYR A 198 4.08 9.92 6.07
N TYR A 199 4.03 10.27 4.80
CA TYR A 199 5.14 10.22 3.86
C TYR A 199 5.09 11.43 2.89
N PRO A 200 6.24 12.03 2.53
CA PRO A 200 7.55 11.83 3.16
C PRO A 200 7.75 12.63 4.43
N ASP A 201 8.76 12.27 5.21
CA ASP A 201 9.27 13.08 6.32
C ASP A 201 10.61 13.72 5.91
N ASN A 202 10.68 15.05 5.94
CA ASN A 202 11.91 15.80 5.69
C ASN A 202 12.43 16.40 7.01
N PHE A 203 13.04 15.56 7.81
CA PHE A 203 13.55 15.95 9.12
C PHE A 203 14.67 17.00 9.06
N LEU A 204 15.38 17.14 7.93
CA LEU A 204 16.42 18.16 7.75
C LEU A 204 15.85 19.55 7.66
N GLU A 205 14.68 19.70 7.06
CA GLU A 205 13.99 20.98 6.89
C GLU A 205 12.84 21.18 7.90
N ASN A 206 12.66 20.22 8.81
CA ASN A 206 11.52 20.16 9.74
C ASN A 206 10.18 20.28 9.02
N SER A 207 10.01 19.51 7.92
CA SER A 207 8.77 19.47 7.14
C SER A 207 8.20 18.03 7.13
N PRO A 208 6.99 17.84 7.67
CA PRO A 208 6.10 18.84 8.33
C PRO A 208 6.64 19.32 9.69
N ASP A 209 6.22 20.52 10.14
CA ASP A 209 6.68 21.09 11.40
C ASP A 209 6.41 20.17 12.59
N LEU A 210 7.48 19.77 13.27
CA LEU A 210 7.43 18.76 14.33
C LEU A 210 6.60 19.21 15.55
N LYS A 211 6.57 20.52 15.86
CA LYS A 211 5.79 21.02 16.99
C LYS A 211 4.28 20.85 16.77
N THR A 212 3.85 20.99 15.54
CA THR A 212 2.45 20.81 15.12
C THR A 212 2.08 19.33 14.99
N ILE A 213 2.97 18.51 14.43
CA ILE A 213 2.68 17.09 14.12
C ILE A 213 2.76 16.19 15.34
N ARG A 214 3.71 16.41 16.24
CA ARG A 214 3.93 15.54 17.40
C ARG A 214 2.68 15.30 18.28
N PRO A 215 1.92 16.35 18.67
CA PRO A 215 0.66 16.16 19.40
C PRO A 215 -0.39 15.39 18.60
N ALA A 216 -0.41 15.54 17.28
CA ALA A 216 -1.32 14.83 16.40
C ALA A 216 -0.96 13.35 16.23
N LEU A 217 0.32 12.99 16.23
CA LEU A 217 0.79 11.61 16.14
C LEU A 217 0.59 10.84 17.45
N SER A 218 0.81 11.46 18.60
CA SER A 218 0.81 10.77 19.89
C SER A 218 -0.37 11.19 20.77
N ASN A 219 -1.01 10.20 21.40
CA ASN A 219 -1.98 10.46 22.48
C ASN A 219 -1.30 10.67 23.85
N GLN A 220 0.00 10.40 23.94
CA GLN A 220 0.79 10.48 25.19
C GLN A 220 1.71 11.72 25.22
N TRP A 221 1.79 12.47 24.11
CA TRP A 221 2.60 13.66 24.04
C TRP A 221 1.97 14.78 24.90
N ASN A 222 2.66 15.12 25.95
CA ASN A 222 2.38 16.30 26.78
C ASN A 222 3.65 17.17 26.75
N PRO A 223 3.62 18.38 26.14
CA PRO A 223 4.80 19.25 26.01
C PRO A 223 5.27 19.79 27.36
#